data_14096c0ce19c7f3980acc8d9eab51325
#
_entry.id   14096c0ce19c7f3980acc8d9eab51325
#
_cell.length_a   1.000
_cell.length_b   1.000
_cell.length_c   1.000
_cell.angle_alpha   90.00
_cell.angle_beta   90.00
_cell.angle_gamma   90.00
#
_symmetry.space_group_name_H-M   'P 1'
#
loop_
_entity.id
_entity.type
_entity.pdbx_description
1 polymer ?
#
loop_
_entity_poly.entity_id
_entity_poly.type
_entity_poly.pdbx_seq_one_letter_code
_entity_poly.pdbx_strand_id
1 'polypeptide(L)'
;MSSRMVSSAIEDSYKRLIKPSIETEMMNAAKQEADRVAIDTFAQNLRQLLFAPPLGKRRVLAIDPGFRTGCKIVCLDEQGALLYDGVIYPTPPKCDVEGAGRTIENLVNKYKIDAIAVGNGTASRETEQFLSKLSCLKGIEICVVNESGASIYSASKIAREEFPDKDVTVRGAVSIGRRLLDPLAELVKIDPKSIGVGQYQHDVDQTKLKDSLTFTVESCVNSVGVNVNTASKELLSYVSGLGAQLAHNIVAFRTEIGPFNSRRDLLNVPRIGNKAFQQSSAFLRIPGSANPLDNSAVHPERYSLVERMASDCGCEVAELIKDENKRKNIDLKRYLSDDVGEPTLNDIIQELEKPGRDPRNVFDRIKFDETIKTIDQLKPGMNLNSIVTNVTQLGAFVDIGVNENGLVHVSELSDRFILSPSDVV
;
A
#
# COMPACT_ATOMS: atom_id res chain seq x y z
N MET A 1 44.18 16.54 -56.85
CA MET A 1 43.99 15.20 -56.25
C MET A 1 43.65 15.28 -54.72
N SER A 2 44.43 16.05 -53.95
CA SER A 2 44.28 16.09 -52.48
C SER A 2 42.89 16.60 -51.98
N SER A 3 42.35 17.63 -52.61
CA SER A 3 41.03 18.18 -52.18
C SER A 3 39.88 17.18 -52.28
N ARG A 4 39.81 16.40 -53.36
CA ARG A 4 38.80 15.34 -53.52
C ARG A 4 38.96 14.19 -52.52
N MET A 5 40.17 13.83 -52.17
CA MET A 5 40.46 12.79 -51.18
C MET A 5 40.03 13.27 -49.79
N VAL A 6 40.30 14.53 -49.44
CA VAL A 6 39.88 15.10 -48.16
C VAL A 6 38.36 15.17 -48.09
N SER A 7 37.67 15.64 -49.14
CA SER A 7 36.22 15.68 -49.19
C SER A 7 35.59 14.29 -49.03
N SER A 8 36.14 13.28 -49.74
CA SER A 8 35.68 11.89 -49.61
C SER A 8 35.91 11.33 -48.19
N ALA A 9 37.03 11.65 -47.57
CA ALA A 9 37.33 11.22 -46.19
C ALA A 9 36.38 11.86 -45.14
N ILE A 10 36.04 13.15 -45.35
CA ILE A 10 35.05 13.85 -44.51
C ILE A 10 33.66 13.20 -44.62
N GLU A 11 33.20 12.95 -45.87
CA GLU A 11 31.93 12.28 -46.10
C GLU A 11 31.86 10.87 -45.49
N ASP A 12 32.94 10.09 -45.67
CA ASP A 12 33.03 8.77 -45.08
C ASP A 12 33.02 8.81 -43.54
N SER A 13 33.79 9.71 -42.97
CA SER A 13 33.84 9.92 -41.51
C SER A 13 32.49 10.32 -40.97
N TYR A 14 31.79 11.24 -41.62
CA TYR A 14 30.44 11.65 -41.23
C TYR A 14 29.44 10.49 -41.28
N LYS A 15 29.36 9.81 -42.44
CA LYS A 15 28.36 8.75 -42.66
C LYS A 15 28.60 7.49 -41.81
N ARG A 16 29.87 7.11 -41.64
CA ARG A 16 30.21 5.85 -40.98
C ARG A 16 30.50 5.98 -39.49
N LEU A 17 30.99 7.12 -39.02
CA LEU A 17 31.41 7.31 -37.62
C LEU A 17 30.51 8.29 -36.89
N ILE A 18 30.40 9.53 -37.38
CA ILE A 18 29.75 10.62 -36.64
C ILE A 18 28.23 10.44 -36.58
N LYS A 19 27.57 10.28 -37.72
CA LYS A 19 26.12 10.17 -37.79
C LYS A 19 25.56 9.00 -36.96
N PRO A 20 26.05 7.75 -37.10
CA PRO A 20 25.56 6.64 -36.28
C PRO A 20 25.81 6.82 -34.78
N SER A 21 26.97 7.44 -34.43
CA SER A 21 27.27 7.70 -33.02
C SER A 21 26.31 8.71 -32.40
N ILE A 22 26.06 9.83 -33.09
CA ILE A 22 25.10 10.85 -32.62
C ILE A 22 23.66 10.30 -32.58
N GLU A 23 23.22 9.55 -33.61
CA GLU A 23 21.90 8.92 -33.62
C GLU A 23 21.72 7.97 -32.42
N THR A 24 22.74 7.17 -32.14
CA THR A 24 22.72 6.26 -30.96
C THR A 24 22.68 7.02 -29.65
N GLU A 25 23.48 8.08 -29.51
CA GLU A 25 23.51 8.93 -28.32
C GLU A 25 22.15 9.60 -28.07
N MET A 26 21.56 10.19 -29.11
CA MET A 26 20.23 10.83 -29.00
C MET A 26 19.14 9.84 -28.70
N MET A 27 19.13 8.67 -29.33
CA MET A 27 18.14 7.61 -29.04
C MET A 27 18.27 7.09 -27.61
N ASN A 28 19.50 6.91 -27.13
CA ASN A 28 19.74 6.51 -25.75
C ASN A 28 19.28 7.58 -24.75
N ALA A 29 19.55 8.85 -25.02
CA ALA A 29 19.09 9.95 -24.18
C ALA A 29 17.56 10.02 -24.13
N ALA A 30 16.89 9.92 -25.28
CA ALA A 30 15.43 9.90 -25.35
C ALA A 30 14.83 8.68 -24.62
N LYS A 31 15.45 7.50 -24.77
CA LYS A 31 15.03 6.28 -24.06
C LYS A 31 15.19 6.44 -22.55
N GLN A 32 16.28 6.99 -22.07
CA GLN A 32 16.51 7.21 -20.63
C GLN A 32 15.47 8.15 -20.02
N GLU A 33 15.08 9.22 -20.73
CA GLU A 33 14.05 10.14 -20.24
C GLU A 33 12.66 9.49 -20.25
N ALA A 34 12.33 8.72 -21.30
CA ALA A 34 11.09 7.96 -21.36
C ALA A 34 11.01 6.92 -20.22
N ASP A 35 12.09 6.21 -19.94
CA ASP A 35 12.18 5.25 -18.83
C ASP A 35 11.97 5.95 -17.47
N ARG A 36 12.59 7.12 -17.28
CA ARG A 36 12.45 7.90 -16.05
C ARG A 36 10.99 8.24 -15.78
N VAL A 37 10.30 8.82 -16.77
CA VAL A 37 8.88 9.22 -16.64
C VAL A 37 7.99 8.03 -16.40
N ALA A 38 8.21 6.91 -17.09
CA ALA A 38 7.44 5.68 -16.90
C ALA A 38 7.65 5.09 -15.50
N ILE A 39 8.89 5.03 -15.03
CA ILE A 39 9.23 4.50 -13.69
C ILE A 39 8.62 5.38 -12.59
N ASP A 40 8.65 6.71 -12.73
CA ASP A 40 8.00 7.62 -11.78
C ASP A 40 6.49 7.36 -11.71
N THR A 41 5.84 7.14 -12.86
CA THR A 41 4.41 6.76 -12.91
C THR A 41 4.15 5.42 -12.22
N PHE A 42 4.99 4.42 -12.45
CA PHE A 42 4.84 3.10 -11.80
C PHE A 42 5.04 3.19 -10.28
N ALA A 43 5.97 4.03 -9.82
CA ALA A 43 6.18 4.31 -8.41
C ALA A 43 4.94 4.97 -7.76
N GLN A 44 4.31 5.93 -8.43
CA GLN A 44 3.07 6.55 -7.97
C GLN A 44 1.92 5.54 -7.90
N ASN A 45 1.75 4.70 -8.91
CA ASN A 45 0.73 3.66 -8.90
C ASN A 45 0.95 2.66 -7.75
N LEU A 46 2.19 2.25 -7.51
CA LEU A 46 2.53 1.40 -6.37
C LEU A 46 2.19 2.10 -5.05
N ARG A 47 2.54 3.37 -4.91
CA ARG A 47 2.23 4.15 -3.72
C ARG A 47 0.72 4.18 -3.44
N GLN A 48 -0.11 4.40 -4.44
CA GLN A 48 -1.57 4.39 -4.30
C GLN A 48 -2.08 3.04 -3.78
N LEU A 49 -1.57 1.92 -4.31
CA LEU A 49 -1.93 0.59 -3.82
C LEU A 49 -1.53 0.35 -2.37
N LEU A 50 -0.32 0.78 -1.98
CA LEU A 50 0.20 0.62 -0.63
C LEU A 50 -0.51 1.53 0.39
N PHE A 51 -0.94 2.71 -0.03
CA PHE A 51 -1.68 3.69 0.77
C PHE A 51 -3.20 3.51 0.72
N ALA A 52 -3.69 2.46 0.05
CA ALA A 52 -5.12 2.16 0.09
C ALA A 52 -5.59 2.00 1.56
N PRO A 53 -6.77 2.53 1.89
CA PRO A 53 -7.27 2.56 3.27
C PRO A 53 -7.47 1.15 3.80
N PRO A 54 -6.91 0.82 4.98
CA PRO A 54 -7.12 -0.48 5.60
C PRO A 54 -8.49 -0.57 6.26
N LEU A 55 -9.15 -1.72 6.13
CA LEU A 55 -10.38 -2.03 6.89
C LEU A 55 -10.08 -2.17 8.40
N GLY A 56 -8.86 -2.53 8.75
CA GLY A 56 -8.41 -2.73 10.12
C GLY A 56 -8.84 -4.08 10.71
N LYS A 57 -8.95 -4.15 12.03
CA LYS A 57 -9.22 -5.40 12.76
C LYS A 57 -10.69 -5.82 12.62
N ARG A 58 -10.99 -6.60 11.60
CA ARG A 58 -12.31 -7.16 11.33
C ARG A 58 -12.21 -8.61 10.86
N ARG A 59 -13.28 -9.36 10.97
CA ARG A 59 -13.38 -10.73 10.45
C ARG A 59 -13.85 -10.69 9.01
N VAL A 60 -13.08 -11.28 8.11
CA VAL A 60 -13.30 -11.18 6.67
C VAL A 60 -13.55 -12.56 6.06
N LEU A 61 -14.60 -12.64 5.24
CA LEU A 61 -14.76 -13.72 4.25
C LEU A 61 -14.13 -13.25 2.95
N ALA A 62 -13.07 -13.88 2.50
CA ALA A 62 -12.45 -13.54 1.23
C ALA A 62 -12.81 -14.58 0.15
N ILE A 63 -13.02 -14.07 -1.06
CA ILE A 63 -13.41 -14.85 -2.22
C ILE A 63 -12.42 -14.56 -3.34
N ASP A 64 -11.79 -15.62 -3.85
CA ASP A 64 -11.02 -15.62 -5.09
C ASP A 64 -11.92 -16.20 -6.19
N PRO A 65 -12.51 -15.35 -7.08
CA PRO A 65 -13.50 -15.77 -8.05
C PRO A 65 -12.91 -16.63 -9.15
N GLY A 66 -13.69 -17.58 -9.64
CA GLY A 66 -13.29 -18.41 -10.79
C GLY A 66 -14.43 -19.21 -11.38
N PHE A 67 -14.52 -19.27 -12.72
CA PHE A 67 -15.57 -20.01 -13.42
C PHE A 67 -15.37 -21.52 -13.33
N ARG A 68 -14.26 -22.04 -13.84
CA ARG A 68 -14.04 -23.49 -13.99
C ARG A 68 -13.78 -24.19 -12.65
N THR A 69 -12.90 -23.61 -11.87
CA THR A 69 -12.43 -24.19 -10.61
C THR A 69 -13.31 -23.83 -9.42
N GLY A 70 -14.35 -23.03 -9.64
CA GLY A 70 -15.18 -22.44 -8.60
C GLY A 70 -14.50 -21.29 -7.87
N CYS A 71 -15.29 -20.56 -7.06
CA CYS A 71 -14.80 -19.50 -6.21
C CYS A 71 -14.19 -20.08 -4.93
N LYS A 72 -12.92 -19.81 -4.68
CA LYS A 72 -12.26 -20.20 -3.43
C LYS A 72 -12.66 -19.23 -2.35
N ILE A 73 -13.09 -19.75 -1.22
CA ILE A 73 -13.53 -18.96 -0.08
C ILE A 73 -12.68 -19.27 1.15
N VAL A 74 -12.33 -18.23 1.88
CA VAL A 74 -11.63 -18.35 3.16
C VAL A 74 -12.26 -17.41 4.19
N CYS A 75 -12.30 -17.84 5.45
CA CYS A 75 -12.64 -16.97 6.56
C CYS A 75 -11.37 -16.63 7.32
N LEU A 76 -11.18 -15.35 7.60
CA LEU A 76 -10.04 -14.81 8.34
C LEU A 76 -10.53 -14.16 9.63
N ASP A 77 -9.74 -14.28 10.69
CA ASP A 77 -9.95 -13.53 11.92
C ASP A 77 -9.45 -12.07 11.80
N GLU A 78 -9.56 -11.33 12.89
CA GLU A 78 -9.16 -9.91 12.99
C GLU A 78 -7.66 -9.68 12.80
N GLN A 79 -6.83 -10.72 12.89
CA GLN A 79 -5.39 -10.70 12.65
C GLN A 79 -5.01 -11.25 11.27
N GLY A 80 -6.00 -11.68 10.47
CA GLY A 80 -5.79 -12.30 9.17
C GLY A 80 -5.33 -13.75 9.24
N ALA A 81 -5.55 -14.45 10.37
CA ALA A 81 -5.32 -15.88 10.47
C ALA A 81 -6.46 -16.67 9.84
N LEU A 82 -6.11 -17.77 9.15
CA LEU A 82 -7.06 -18.60 8.44
C LEU A 82 -7.90 -19.45 9.41
N LEU A 83 -9.22 -19.25 9.39
CA LEU A 83 -10.19 -20.02 10.22
C LEU A 83 -10.87 -21.13 9.42
N TYR A 84 -11.09 -20.91 8.13
CA TYR A 84 -11.79 -21.84 7.24
C TYR A 84 -11.36 -21.63 5.79
N ASP A 85 -11.35 -22.71 5.01
CA ASP A 85 -11.19 -22.68 3.56
C ASP A 85 -12.17 -23.64 2.88
N GLY A 86 -12.61 -23.28 1.68
CA GLY A 86 -13.57 -24.08 0.90
C GLY A 86 -13.72 -23.57 -0.51
N VAL A 87 -14.65 -24.20 -1.26
CA VAL A 87 -14.96 -23.83 -2.64
C VAL A 87 -16.46 -23.79 -2.83
N ILE A 88 -16.95 -22.75 -3.49
CA ILE A 88 -18.36 -22.62 -3.91
C ILE A 88 -18.45 -22.44 -5.43
N TYR A 89 -19.61 -22.73 -5.99
CA TYR A 89 -19.83 -22.70 -7.44
C TYR A 89 -21.08 -21.89 -7.81
N PRO A 90 -21.14 -20.59 -7.52
CA PRO A 90 -22.31 -19.76 -7.80
C PRO A 90 -22.49 -19.45 -9.30
N THR A 91 -21.43 -19.64 -10.10
CA THR A 91 -21.36 -19.25 -11.52
C THR A 91 -21.31 -20.45 -12.47
N PRO A 92 -21.61 -20.26 -13.77
CA PRO A 92 -21.41 -21.33 -14.76
C PRO A 92 -19.96 -21.88 -14.76
N PRO A 93 -19.75 -23.16 -15.10
CA PRO A 93 -20.74 -24.10 -15.66
C PRO A 93 -21.63 -24.82 -14.62
N LYS A 94 -21.25 -24.83 -13.34
CA LYS A 94 -21.91 -25.65 -12.30
C LYS A 94 -23.19 -25.00 -11.76
N CYS A 95 -23.23 -23.69 -11.63
CA CYS A 95 -24.41 -22.88 -11.18
C CYS A 95 -25.12 -23.40 -9.92
N ASP A 96 -24.37 -23.83 -8.90
CA ASP A 96 -24.94 -24.24 -7.60
C ASP A 96 -25.18 -23.01 -6.71
N VAL A 97 -26.14 -22.17 -7.09
CA VAL A 97 -26.45 -20.90 -6.43
C VAL A 97 -27.00 -21.15 -5.02
N GLU A 98 -27.88 -22.16 -4.84
CA GLU A 98 -28.46 -22.45 -3.53
C GLU A 98 -27.45 -23.04 -2.55
N GLY A 99 -26.62 -23.99 -2.98
CA GLY A 99 -25.58 -24.56 -2.12
C GLY A 99 -24.53 -23.54 -1.74
N ALA A 100 -24.14 -22.69 -2.68
CA ALA A 100 -23.23 -21.58 -2.43
C ALA A 100 -23.82 -20.57 -1.42
N GLY A 101 -25.11 -20.21 -1.58
CA GLY A 101 -25.81 -19.29 -0.65
C GLY A 101 -25.87 -19.83 0.77
N ARG A 102 -26.27 -21.11 0.94
CA ARG A 102 -26.30 -21.78 2.26
C ARG A 102 -24.92 -21.83 2.90
N THR A 103 -23.88 -22.09 2.10
CA THR A 103 -22.49 -22.12 2.59
C THR A 103 -22.07 -20.75 3.11
N ILE A 104 -22.30 -19.69 2.36
CA ILE A 104 -21.98 -18.31 2.76
C ILE A 104 -22.74 -17.95 4.06
N GLU A 105 -24.05 -18.18 4.12
CA GLU A 105 -24.87 -17.91 5.30
C GLU A 105 -24.34 -18.62 6.55
N ASN A 106 -24.01 -19.89 6.45
CA ASN A 106 -23.46 -20.65 7.56
C ASN A 106 -22.11 -20.09 8.03
N LEU A 107 -21.22 -19.71 7.10
CA LEU A 107 -19.91 -19.17 7.42
C LEU A 107 -20.01 -17.79 8.06
N VAL A 108 -20.85 -16.91 7.53
CA VAL A 108 -21.11 -15.58 8.09
C VAL A 108 -21.58 -15.68 9.53
N ASN A 109 -22.56 -16.53 9.80
CA ASN A 109 -23.11 -16.71 11.14
C ASN A 109 -22.08 -17.37 12.10
N LYS A 110 -21.39 -18.41 11.62
CA LYS A 110 -20.45 -19.19 12.45
C LYS A 110 -19.22 -18.37 12.85
N TYR A 111 -18.64 -17.64 11.90
CA TYR A 111 -17.40 -16.88 12.14
C TYR A 111 -17.64 -15.40 12.42
N LYS A 112 -18.91 -14.94 12.45
CA LYS A 112 -19.31 -13.54 12.69
C LYS A 112 -18.54 -12.59 11.76
N ILE A 113 -18.72 -12.80 10.46
CA ILE A 113 -18.03 -12.04 9.42
C ILE A 113 -18.54 -10.60 9.38
N ASP A 114 -17.64 -9.65 9.39
CA ASP A 114 -17.92 -8.21 9.36
C ASP A 114 -17.88 -7.63 7.94
N ALA A 115 -17.07 -8.23 7.05
CA ALA A 115 -16.92 -7.78 5.67
C ALA A 115 -16.57 -8.94 4.73
N ILE A 116 -16.83 -8.74 3.44
CA ILE A 116 -16.51 -9.70 2.38
C ILE A 116 -15.53 -9.05 1.41
N ALA A 117 -14.39 -9.69 1.15
CA ALA A 117 -13.43 -9.31 0.13
C ALA A 117 -13.64 -10.16 -1.12
N VAL A 118 -13.80 -9.52 -2.28
CA VAL A 118 -13.90 -10.21 -3.58
C VAL A 118 -12.74 -9.76 -4.45
N GLY A 119 -11.93 -10.69 -4.95
CA GLY A 119 -10.87 -10.39 -5.90
C GLY A 119 -11.42 -9.78 -7.19
N ASN A 120 -10.73 -8.82 -7.77
CA ASN A 120 -11.19 -8.10 -8.98
C ASN A 120 -10.85 -8.80 -10.31
N GLY A 121 -10.49 -10.07 -10.29
CA GLY A 121 -10.18 -10.86 -11.48
C GLY A 121 -11.38 -11.46 -12.18
N THR A 122 -11.13 -12.58 -12.85
CA THR A 122 -12.14 -13.31 -13.62
C THR A 122 -13.33 -13.70 -12.73
N ALA A 123 -14.57 -13.52 -13.22
CA ALA A 123 -15.83 -13.81 -12.51
C ALA A 123 -16.11 -12.95 -11.25
N SER A 124 -15.39 -11.85 -11.05
CA SER A 124 -15.61 -10.95 -9.91
C SER A 124 -17.04 -10.41 -9.88
N ARG A 125 -17.54 -9.91 -10.97
CA ARG A 125 -18.87 -9.29 -11.08
C ARG A 125 -20.01 -10.27 -10.90
N GLU A 126 -19.90 -11.43 -11.51
CA GLU A 126 -20.89 -12.50 -11.32
C GLU A 126 -20.95 -12.92 -9.86
N THR A 127 -19.78 -12.94 -9.20
CA THR A 127 -19.68 -13.21 -7.76
C THR A 127 -20.32 -12.10 -6.94
N GLU A 128 -20.06 -10.83 -7.23
CA GLU A 128 -20.70 -9.70 -6.57
C GLU A 128 -22.22 -9.70 -6.77
N GLN A 129 -22.69 -9.94 -7.99
CA GLN A 129 -24.12 -10.05 -8.29
C GLN A 129 -24.79 -11.21 -7.54
N PHE A 130 -24.08 -12.32 -7.38
CA PHE A 130 -24.55 -13.43 -6.56
C PHE A 130 -24.66 -13.00 -5.08
N LEU A 131 -23.60 -12.40 -4.51
CA LEU A 131 -23.57 -11.98 -3.12
C LEU A 131 -24.64 -10.91 -2.82
N SER A 132 -24.85 -9.95 -3.71
CA SER A 132 -25.84 -8.87 -3.51
C SER A 132 -27.29 -9.37 -3.42
N LYS A 133 -27.58 -10.58 -3.92
CA LYS A 133 -28.90 -11.21 -3.84
C LYS A 133 -29.13 -11.94 -2.52
N LEU A 134 -28.09 -12.19 -1.73
CA LEU A 134 -28.18 -12.94 -0.48
C LEU A 134 -28.73 -12.05 0.65
N SER A 135 -29.88 -12.38 1.17
CA SER A 135 -30.53 -11.63 2.27
C SER A 135 -29.74 -11.66 3.58
N CYS A 136 -28.94 -12.70 3.81
CA CYS A 136 -28.11 -12.86 4.99
C CYS A 136 -26.93 -11.86 5.04
N LEU A 137 -26.63 -11.19 3.93
CA LEU A 137 -25.53 -10.21 3.83
C LEU A 137 -26.01 -8.76 4.05
N LYS A 138 -27.27 -8.53 4.40
CA LYS A 138 -27.75 -7.18 4.72
C LYS A 138 -26.97 -6.59 5.89
N GLY A 139 -26.25 -5.50 5.63
CA GLY A 139 -25.42 -4.82 6.63
C GLY A 139 -23.96 -5.31 6.68
N ILE A 140 -23.61 -6.34 5.91
CA ILE A 140 -22.22 -6.77 5.71
C ILE A 140 -21.66 -6.07 4.47
N GLU A 141 -20.50 -5.49 4.61
CA GLU A 141 -19.82 -4.77 3.55
C GLU A 141 -19.16 -5.73 2.54
N ILE A 142 -19.45 -5.54 1.24
CA ILE A 142 -18.81 -6.30 0.16
C ILE A 142 -17.85 -5.36 -0.56
N CYS A 143 -16.56 -5.71 -0.54
CA CYS A 143 -15.48 -4.89 -1.07
C CYS A 143 -14.75 -5.63 -2.20
N VAL A 144 -14.57 -4.98 -3.34
CA VAL A 144 -13.71 -5.46 -4.41
C VAL A 144 -12.28 -5.13 -4.08
N VAL A 145 -11.40 -6.11 -4.14
CA VAL A 145 -9.98 -5.99 -3.76
C VAL A 145 -9.11 -6.25 -4.97
N ASN A 146 -8.13 -5.39 -5.18
CA ASN A 146 -7.13 -5.59 -6.23
C ASN A 146 -6.30 -6.83 -5.93
N GLU A 147 -6.33 -7.83 -6.84
CA GLU A 147 -5.62 -9.10 -6.69
C GLU A 147 -4.26 -9.14 -7.40
N SER A 148 -3.78 -8.01 -7.97
CA SER A 148 -2.49 -7.96 -8.67
C SER A 148 -1.37 -8.55 -7.82
N GLY A 149 -0.62 -9.51 -8.37
CA GLY A 149 0.43 -10.25 -7.66
C GLY A 149 -0.04 -11.29 -6.63
N ALA A 150 -1.35 -11.51 -6.41
CA ALA A 150 -1.81 -12.54 -5.46
C ALA A 150 -1.37 -13.95 -5.86
N SER A 151 -1.35 -14.26 -7.15
CA SER A 151 -0.81 -15.51 -7.70
C SER A 151 0.69 -15.66 -7.47
N ILE A 152 1.45 -14.56 -7.52
CA ILE A 152 2.89 -14.55 -7.22
C ILE A 152 3.13 -14.85 -5.74
N TYR A 153 2.37 -14.17 -4.85
CA TYR A 153 2.42 -14.47 -3.42
C TYR A 153 2.10 -15.94 -3.16
N SER A 154 1.00 -16.46 -3.70
CA SER A 154 0.53 -17.82 -3.43
C SER A 154 1.55 -18.91 -3.79
N ALA A 155 2.38 -18.68 -4.82
CA ALA A 155 3.47 -19.56 -5.24
C ALA A 155 4.80 -19.29 -4.51
N SER A 156 4.91 -18.22 -3.74
CA SER A 156 6.14 -17.78 -3.07
C SER A 156 6.59 -18.71 -1.96
N LYS A 157 7.86 -18.57 -1.56
CA LYS A 157 8.40 -19.26 -0.38
C LYS A 157 7.69 -18.81 0.90
N ILE A 158 7.37 -17.52 1.01
CA ILE A 158 6.69 -16.92 2.16
C ILE A 158 5.33 -17.59 2.37
N ALA A 159 4.51 -17.67 1.31
CA ALA A 159 3.20 -18.28 1.39
C ALA A 159 3.26 -19.78 1.73
N ARG A 160 4.31 -20.48 1.29
CA ARG A 160 4.54 -21.90 1.66
C ARG A 160 4.95 -22.06 3.11
N GLU A 161 5.71 -21.12 3.65
CA GLU A 161 6.08 -21.12 5.08
C GLU A 161 4.87 -20.76 5.96
N GLU A 162 4.03 -19.81 5.55
CA GLU A 162 2.81 -19.43 6.28
C GLU A 162 1.72 -20.52 6.25
N PHE A 163 1.59 -21.23 5.13
CA PHE A 163 0.53 -22.23 4.89
C PHE A 163 1.08 -23.47 4.20
N PRO A 164 1.89 -24.28 4.88
CA PRO A 164 2.54 -25.45 4.27
C PRO A 164 1.53 -26.49 3.74
N ASP A 165 0.41 -26.66 4.44
CA ASP A 165 -0.60 -27.68 4.13
C ASP A 165 -1.74 -27.18 3.21
N LYS A 166 -1.65 -25.92 2.73
CA LYS A 166 -2.69 -25.33 1.87
C LYS A 166 -2.22 -25.23 0.43
N ASP A 167 -3.16 -25.36 -0.47
CA ASP A 167 -2.90 -25.26 -1.90
C ASP A 167 -2.73 -23.77 -2.32
N VAL A 168 -2.19 -23.56 -3.52
CA VAL A 168 -1.89 -22.22 -4.10
C VAL A 168 -3.13 -21.34 -4.14
N THR A 169 -4.30 -21.92 -4.45
CA THR A 169 -5.55 -21.17 -4.61
C THR A 169 -6.09 -20.67 -3.28
N VAL A 170 -5.96 -21.47 -2.22
CA VAL A 170 -6.32 -21.04 -0.85
C VAL A 170 -5.39 -19.92 -0.38
N ARG A 171 -4.09 -20.02 -0.63
CA ARG A 171 -3.12 -18.97 -0.30
C ARG A 171 -3.45 -17.66 -1.03
N GLY A 172 -3.88 -17.74 -2.30
CA GLY A 172 -4.37 -16.59 -3.07
C GLY A 172 -5.56 -15.90 -2.42
N ALA A 173 -6.59 -16.68 -2.06
CA ALA A 173 -7.78 -16.17 -1.39
C ALA A 173 -7.46 -15.54 -0.02
N VAL A 174 -6.53 -16.11 0.75
CA VAL A 174 -6.03 -15.52 2.01
C VAL A 174 -5.40 -14.15 1.74
N SER A 175 -4.55 -14.05 0.71
CA SER A 175 -3.92 -12.76 0.36
C SER A 175 -4.96 -11.70 0.00
N ILE A 176 -5.99 -12.03 -0.77
CA ILE A 176 -7.10 -11.12 -1.09
C ILE A 176 -7.77 -10.59 0.19
N GLY A 177 -8.09 -11.47 1.13
CA GLY A 177 -8.69 -11.05 2.40
C GLY A 177 -7.79 -10.17 3.26
N ARG A 178 -6.51 -10.52 3.35
CA ARG A 178 -5.52 -9.74 4.11
C ARG A 178 -5.26 -8.37 3.51
N ARG A 179 -5.34 -8.22 2.18
CA ARG A 179 -5.26 -6.92 1.52
C ARG A 179 -6.41 -6.00 1.89
N LEU A 180 -7.60 -6.54 2.17
CA LEU A 180 -8.69 -5.73 2.68
C LEU A 180 -8.42 -5.28 4.12
N LEU A 181 -7.84 -6.14 4.95
CA LEU A 181 -7.49 -5.82 6.33
C LEU A 181 -6.38 -4.77 6.40
N ASP A 182 -5.27 -4.99 5.71
CA ASP A 182 -4.15 -4.04 5.56
C ASP A 182 -3.39 -4.28 4.25
N PRO A 183 -3.62 -3.45 3.21
CA PRO A 183 -2.95 -3.58 1.93
C PRO A 183 -1.43 -3.52 2.02
N LEU A 184 -0.89 -2.58 2.81
CA LEU A 184 0.55 -2.40 2.97
C LEU A 184 1.20 -3.64 3.58
N ALA A 185 0.64 -4.14 4.69
CA ALA A 185 1.19 -5.29 5.41
C ALA A 185 1.23 -6.58 4.56
N GLU A 186 0.29 -6.72 3.62
CA GLU A 186 0.24 -7.89 2.74
C GLU A 186 1.09 -7.71 1.47
N LEU A 187 1.03 -6.54 0.82
CA LEU A 187 1.73 -6.29 -0.45
C LEU A 187 3.26 -6.30 -0.31
N VAL A 188 3.80 -5.93 0.84
CA VAL A 188 5.25 -6.01 1.10
C VAL A 188 5.84 -7.42 1.07
N LYS A 189 5.00 -8.45 1.10
CA LYS A 189 5.42 -9.86 0.97
C LYS A 189 5.74 -10.26 -0.48
N ILE A 190 5.40 -9.41 -1.45
CA ILE A 190 5.60 -9.62 -2.88
C ILE A 190 6.75 -8.72 -3.34
N ASP A 191 7.60 -9.23 -4.24
CA ASP A 191 8.56 -8.36 -4.92
C ASP A 191 7.80 -7.21 -5.61
N PRO A 192 8.12 -5.93 -5.34
CA PRO A 192 7.41 -4.79 -5.89
C PRO A 192 7.30 -4.82 -7.43
N LYS A 193 8.30 -5.35 -8.13
CA LYS A 193 8.27 -5.55 -9.59
C LYS A 193 7.18 -6.54 -10.03
N SER A 194 6.77 -7.45 -9.16
CA SER A 194 5.78 -8.48 -9.45
C SER A 194 4.34 -8.05 -9.15
N ILE A 195 4.13 -6.88 -8.57
CA ILE A 195 2.78 -6.39 -8.26
C ILE A 195 2.02 -5.98 -9.53
N GLY A 196 2.72 -5.58 -10.61
CA GLY A 196 2.06 -5.20 -11.85
C GLY A 196 1.41 -3.81 -11.76
N VAL A 197 2.24 -2.80 -11.58
CA VAL A 197 1.83 -1.39 -11.37
C VAL A 197 1.75 -0.56 -12.65
N GLY A 198 1.99 -1.18 -13.81
CA GLY A 198 1.88 -0.47 -15.09
C GLY A 198 2.04 -1.37 -16.29
N GLN A 199 1.45 -0.96 -17.40
CA GLN A 199 1.61 -1.60 -18.71
C GLN A 199 3.04 -1.35 -19.22
N TYR A 200 3.63 -2.33 -19.89
CA TYR A 200 5.00 -2.27 -20.43
C TYR A 200 6.10 -2.07 -19.38
N GLN A 201 5.85 -2.46 -18.14
CA GLN A 201 6.81 -2.39 -17.05
C GLN A 201 8.15 -3.13 -17.36
N HIS A 202 8.11 -4.14 -18.25
CA HIS A 202 9.28 -4.90 -18.70
C HIS A 202 10.14 -4.16 -19.73
N ASP A 203 9.66 -3.10 -20.36
CA ASP A 203 10.35 -2.38 -21.42
C ASP A 203 11.32 -1.28 -20.90
N VAL A 204 11.19 -0.90 -19.62
CA VAL A 204 12.06 0.10 -18.99
C VAL A 204 13.32 -0.54 -18.39
N ASP A 205 14.29 0.30 -18.00
CA ASP A 205 15.48 -0.13 -17.25
C ASP A 205 15.09 -0.86 -15.96
N GLN A 206 15.36 -2.16 -15.91
CA GLN A 206 14.92 -3.04 -14.82
C GLN A 206 15.64 -2.78 -13.49
N THR A 207 16.85 -2.23 -13.54
CA THR A 207 17.60 -1.87 -12.33
C THR A 207 17.00 -0.62 -11.70
N LYS A 208 16.84 0.44 -12.49
CA LYS A 208 16.22 1.69 -12.04
C LYS A 208 14.79 1.46 -11.57
N LEU A 209 14.02 0.63 -12.27
CA LEU A 209 12.67 0.25 -11.84
C LEU A 209 12.67 -0.41 -10.46
N LYS A 210 13.53 -1.41 -10.25
CA LYS A 210 13.65 -2.10 -8.97
C LYS A 210 13.99 -1.15 -7.84
N ASP A 211 14.98 -0.29 -8.05
CA ASP A 211 15.44 0.67 -7.03
C ASP A 211 14.33 1.67 -6.68
N SER A 212 13.64 2.21 -7.68
CA SER A 212 12.53 3.15 -7.48
C SER A 212 11.36 2.52 -6.76
N LEU A 213 10.92 1.33 -7.16
CA LEU A 213 9.82 0.63 -6.50
C LEU A 213 10.17 0.20 -5.06
N THR A 214 11.40 -0.26 -4.83
CA THR A 214 11.88 -0.60 -3.48
C THR A 214 11.87 0.63 -2.57
N PHE A 215 12.42 1.75 -3.05
CA PHE A 215 12.39 3.02 -2.33
C PHE A 215 10.95 3.48 -2.02
N THR A 216 10.03 3.28 -2.96
CA THR A 216 8.61 3.61 -2.76
C THR A 216 8.01 2.79 -1.62
N VAL A 217 8.27 1.48 -1.57
CA VAL A 217 7.80 0.61 -0.47
C VAL A 217 8.39 1.07 0.86
N GLU A 218 9.71 1.30 0.93
CA GLU A 218 10.37 1.78 2.15
C GLU A 218 9.78 3.11 2.61
N SER A 219 9.59 4.05 1.71
CA SER A 219 8.96 5.35 2.01
C SER A 219 7.56 5.20 2.57
N CYS A 220 6.73 4.33 1.98
CA CYS A 220 5.38 4.06 2.45
C CYS A 220 5.37 3.43 3.85
N VAL A 221 6.18 2.39 4.06
CA VAL A 221 6.29 1.70 5.36
C VAL A 221 6.72 2.65 6.47
N ASN A 222 7.74 3.48 6.21
CA ASN A 222 8.25 4.43 7.19
C ASN A 222 7.25 5.56 7.48
N SER A 223 6.50 6.02 6.46
CA SER A 223 5.47 7.05 6.65
C SER A 223 4.29 6.58 7.49
N VAL A 224 3.86 5.33 7.34
CA VAL A 224 2.78 4.73 8.15
C VAL A 224 3.26 4.40 9.56
N GLY A 225 4.49 3.95 9.68
CA GLY A 225 5.04 3.39 10.92
C GLY A 225 4.57 1.96 11.16
N VAL A 226 5.34 1.20 11.90
CA VAL A 226 5.18 -0.25 12.03
C VAL A 226 5.03 -0.67 13.48
N ASN A 227 3.95 -1.35 13.82
CA ASN A 227 3.79 -1.96 15.13
C ASN A 227 4.74 -3.17 15.27
N VAL A 228 5.78 -3.03 16.08
CA VAL A 228 6.82 -4.04 16.23
C VAL A 228 6.31 -5.36 16.79
N ASN A 229 5.21 -5.32 17.56
CA ASN A 229 4.65 -6.51 18.19
C ASN A 229 3.78 -7.37 17.26
N THR A 230 3.27 -6.79 16.16
CA THR A 230 2.36 -7.50 15.23
C THR A 230 2.92 -7.64 13.82
N ALA A 231 3.88 -6.83 13.43
CA ALA A 231 4.40 -6.80 12.06
C ALA A 231 5.10 -8.11 11.66
N SER A 232 4.96 -8.47 10.39
CA SER A 232 5.72 -9.59 9.79
C SER A 232 7.20 -9.22 9.63
N LYS A 233 8.05 -10.23 9.46
CA LYS A 233 9.48 -10.03 9.17
C LYS A 233 9.68 -9.27 7.84
N GLU A 234 8.79 -9.49 6.88
CA GLU A 234 8.80 -8.82 5.58
C GLU A 234 8.53 -7.32 5.75
N LEU A 235 7.47 -6.95 6.49
CA LEU A 235 7.14 -5.55 6.75
C LEU A 235 8.27 -4.84 7.51
N LEU A 236 8.81 -5.48 8.55
CA LEU A 236 9.94 -4.95 9.33
C LEU A 236 11.20 -4.76 8.49
N SER A 237 11.43 -5.58 7.44
CA SER A 237 12.63 -5.49 6.61
C SER A 237 12.69 -4.21 5.77
N TYR A 238 11.55 -3.54 5.53
CA TYR A 238 11.46 -2.26 4.85
C TYR A 238 11.56 -1.05 5.79
N VAL A 239 11.64 -1.28 7.09
CA VAL A 239 11.89 -0.19 8.05
C VAL A 239 13.34 0.27 7.92
N SER A 240 13.54 1.58 7.76
CA SER A 240 14.89 2.18 7.66
C SER A 240 15.78 1.71 8.82
N GLY A 241 16.98 1.26 8.49
CA GLY A 241 17.97 0.79 9.46
C GLY A 241 17.85 -0.66 9.91
N LEU A 242 16.78 -1.40 9.52
CA LEU A 242 16.62 -2.80 9.95
C LEU A 242 17.14 -3.82 8.92
N GLY A 243 16.58 -3.86 7.73
CA GLY A 243 16.88 -4.93 6.77
C GLY A 243 16.44 -6.34 7.21
N ALA A 244 16.57 -7.32 6.33
CA ALA A 244 15.97 -8.65 6.52
C ALA A 244 16.50 -9.43 7.76
N GLN A 245 17.79 -9.32 8.07
CA GLN A 245 18.37 -10.07 9.20
C GLN A 245 17.89 -9.51 10.54
N LEU A 246 17.86 -8.20 10.72
CA LEU A 246 17.39 -7.58 11.96
C LEU A 246 15.89 -7.75 12.13
N ALA A 247 15.11 -7.67 11.05
CA ALA A 247 13.69 -7.98 11.05
C ALA A 247 13.41 -9.43 11.52
N HIS A 248 14.18 -10.39 11.03
CA HIS A 248 14.09 -11.76 11.50
C HIS A 248 14.41 -11.88 12.99
N ASN A 249 15.47 -11.22 13.46
CA ASN A 249 15.87 -11.27 14.88
C ASN A 249 14.80 -10.63 15.80
N ILE A 250 14.15 -9.56 15.37
CA ILE A 250 13.04 -8.94 16.12
C ILE A 250 11.87 -9.92 16.27
N VAL A 251 11.47 -10.60 15.18
CA VAL A 251 10.38 -11.55 15.22
C VAL A 251 10.75 -12.75 16.10
N ALA A 252 11.96 -13.30 15.98
CA ALA A 252 12.44 -14.39 16.81
C ALA A 252 12.44 -14.01 18.31
N PHE A 253 12.99 -12.83 18.63
CA PHE A 253 13.09 -12.33 20.01
C PHE A 253 11.69 -12.19 20.64
N ARG A 254 10.72 -11.57 19.96
CA ARG A 254 9.36 -11.41 20.50
C ARG A 254 8.63 -12.75 20.67
N THR A 255 8.96 -13.76 19.84
CA THR A 255 8.36 -15.10 19.94
C THR A 255 8.90 -15.84 21.15
N GLU A 256 10.17 -15.65 21.50
CA GLU A 256 10.84 -16.31 22.60
C GLU A 256 10.62 -15.61 23.95
N ILE A 257 10.76 -14.29 23.98
CA ILE A 257 10.76 -13.49 25.21
C ILE A 257 9.38 -12.88 25.50
N GLY A 258 8.58 -12.63 24.47
CA GLY A 258 7.30 -11.94 24.55
C GLY A 258 7.30 -10.55 23.88
N PRO A 259 6.17 -9.83 23.96
CA PRO A 259 6.02 -8.54 23.30
C PRO A 259 6.94 -7.48 23.89
N PHE A 260 7.37 -6.56 23.07
CA PHE A 260 8.10 -5.36 23.48
C PHE A 260 7.18 -4.41 24.26
N ASN A 261 7.64 -3.91 25.40
CA ASN A 261 6.91 -2.96 26.24
C ASN A 261 7.39 -1.52 26.04
N SER A 262 8.60 -1.35 25.53
CA SER A 262 9.18 -0.04 25.21
C SER A 262 10.07 -0.11 23.98
N ARG A 263 10.30 1.03 23.32
CA ARG A 263 11.27 1.10 22.21
C ARG A 263 12.68 0.73 22.64
N ARG A 264 13.06 0.99 23.89
CA ARG A 264 14.38 0.65 24.43
C ARG A 264 14.61 -0.86 24.48
N ASP A 265 13.55 -1.68 24.58
CA ASP A 265 13.66 -3.13 24.58
C ASP A 265 14.25 -3.68 23.28
N LEU A 266 14.15 -2.92 22.18
CA LEU A 266 14.77 -3.28 20.90
C LEU A 266 16.30 -3.40 20.99
N LEU A 267 16.96 -2.70 21.92
CA LEU A 267 18.39 -2.83 22.15
C LEU A 267 18.80 -4.20 22.70
N ASN A 268 17.85 -4.98 23.25
CA ASN A 268 18.09 -6.33 23.72
C ASN A 268 18.04 -7.37 22.58
N VAL A 269 17.58 -6.97 21.40
CA VAL A 269 17.51 -7.85 20.23
C VAL A 269 18.92 -8.10 19.67
N PRO A 270 19.32 -9.36 19.44
CA PRO A 270 20.64 -9.66 18.89
C PRO A 270 20.95 -8.90 17.61
N ARG A 271 22.12 -8.26 17.56
CA ARG A 271 22.65 -7.44 16.47
C ARG A 271 21.97 -6.08 16.26
N ILE A 272 21.00 -5.68 17.07
CA ILE A 272 20.53 -4.30 17.10
C ILE A 272 21.48 -3.49 17.97
N GLY A 273 22.37 -2.73 17.34
CA GLY A 273 23.22 -1.77 18.01
C GLY A 273 22.63 -0.36 17.99
N ASN A 274 23.29 0.57 18.67
CA ASN A 274 22.83 1.97 18.75
C ASN A 274 22.51 2.60 17.39
N LYS A 275 23.33 2.34 16.36
CA LYS A 275 23.11 2.89 15.02
C LYS A 275 21.82 2.38 14.38
N ALA A 276 21.55 1.08 14.43
CA ALA A 276 20.31 0.52 13.91
C ALA A 276 19.10 1.01 14.69
N PHE A 277 19.21 1.09 16.03
CA PHE A 277 18.18 1.63 16.88
C PHE A 277 17.87 3.09 16.54
N GLN A 278 18.87 3.95 16.44
CA GLN A 278 18.69 5.35 16.05
C GLN A 278 17.99 5.49 14.69
N GLN A 279 18.37 4.70 13.68
CA GLN A 279 17.79 4.77 12.35
C GLN A 279 16.34 4.24 12.27
N SER A 280 15.97 3.28 13.12
CA SER A 280 14.67 2.58 12.99
C SER A 280 13.62 3.02 14.02
N SER A 281 14.03 3.49 15.18
CA SER A 281 13.14 3.66 16.34
C SER A 281 11.97 4.63 16.09
N ALA A 282 12.18 5.70 15.30
CA ALA A 282 11.11 6.64 14.97
C ALA A 282 9.98 6.02 14.12
N PHE A 283 10.25 4.94 13.41
CA PHE A 283 9.29 4.25 12.54
C PHE A 283 8.61 3.06 13.22
N LEU A 284 9.12 2.62 14.37
CA LEU A 284 8.56 1.50 15.12
C LEU A 284 7.58 2.01 16.19
N ARG A 285 6.43 1.38 16.28
CA ARG A 285 5.34 1.74 17.21
C ARG A 285 5.14 0.62 18.22
N ILE A 286 4.89 0.99 19.47
CA ILE A 286 4.52 0.07 20.56
C ILE A 286 3.23 0.61 21.20
N PRO A 287 2.07 0.24 20.68
CA PRO A 287 0.79 0.62 21.29
C PRO A 287 0.67 0.03 22.70
N GLY A 288 0.26 0.87 23.64
CA GLY A 288 0.10 0.45 25.04
C GLY A 288 1.38 0.48 25.87
N SER A 289 2.50 1.03 25.32
CA SER A 289 3.70 1.32 26.13
C SER A 289 3.39 2.28 27.30
N ALA A 290 4.13 2.12 28.38
CA ALA A 290 4.07 3.05 29.51
C ALA A 290 4.45 4.49 29.10
N ASN A 291 5.39 4.66 28.17
CA ASN A 291 5.68 5.95 27.56
C ASN A 291 4.81 6.13 26.29
N PRO A 292 3.86 7.09 26.29
CA PRO A 292 2.99 7.31 25.13
C PRO A 292 3.75 7.70 23.86
N LEU A 293 4.97 8.25 23.99
CA LEU A 293 5.83 8.60 22.85
C LEU A 293 6.31 7.37 22.07
N ASP A 294 6.34 6.19 22.68
CA ASP A 294 6.68 4.95 21.97
C ASP A 294 5.65 4.54 20.92
N ASN A 295 4.45 5.11 20.97
CA ASN A 295 3.44 4.96 19.94
C ASN A 295 3.32 6.18 19.02
N SER A 296 4.36 6.99 18.89
CA SER A 296 4.39 8.21 18.07
C SER A 296 5.51 8.19 17.05
N ALA A 297 5.56 9.16 16.13
CA ALA A 297 6.71 9.36 15.23
C ALA A 297 7.86 10.17 15.89
N VAL A 298 7.69 10.63 17.11
CA VAL A 298 8.75 11.33 17.83
C VAL A 298 9.95 10.40 18.03
N HIS A 299 11.13 10.86 17.62
CA HIS A 299 12.35 10.08 17.81
C HIS A 299 12.76 10.02 19.30
N PRO A 300 13.26 8.87 19.82
CA PRO A 300 13.64 8.73 21.22
C PRO A 300 14.64 9.76 21.72
N GLU A 301 15.51 10.28 20.87
CA GLU A 301 16.45 11.38 21.23
C GLU A 301 15.73 12.69 21.57
N ARG A 302 14.49 12.85 21.16
CA ARG A 302 13.68 14.06 21.43
C ARG A 302 12.69 13.88 22.57
N TYR A 303 12.68 12.72 23.24
CA TYR A 303 11.78 12.48 24.38
C TYR A 303 12.00 13.48 25.49
N SER A 304 13.26 13.74 25.89
CA SER A 304 13.59 14.74 26.92
C SER A 304 13.14 16.15 26.57
N LEU A 305 13.10 16.49 25.28
CA LEU A 305 12.55 17.75 24.79
C LEU A 305 11.03 17.84 25.02
N VAL A 306 10.29 16.78 24.66
CA VAL A 306 8.83 16.71 24.87
C VAL A 306 8.49 16.67 26.36
N GLU A 307 9.25 15.94 27.18
CA GLU A 307 9.11 15.90 28.64
C GLU A 307 9.30 17.28 29.26
N ARG A 308 10.28 18.06 28.77
CA ARG A 308 10.50 19.43 29.19
C ARG A 308 9.33 20.34 28.77
N MET A 309 8.80 20.20 27.52
CA MET A 309 7.62 20.95 27.10
C MET A 309 6.40 20.65 27.98
N ALA A 310 6.19 19.39 28.37
CA ALA A 310 5.11 19.00 29.26
C ALA A 310 5.31 19.58 30.66
N SER A 311 6.52 19.51 31.21
CA SER A 311 6.87 20.10 32.53
C SER A 311 6.66 21.60 32.55
N ASP A 312 7.06 22.33 31.50
CA ASP A 312 6.89 23.79 31.42
C ASP A 312 5.39 24.18 31.32
N CYS A 313 4.54 23.28 30.81
CA CYS A 313 3.07 23.41 30.81
C CYS A 313 2.42 22.90 32.12
N GLY A 314 3.19 22.44 33.09
CA GLY A 314 2.69 21.91 34.37
C GLY A 314 1.89 20.63 34.23
N CYS A 315 2.27 19.72 33.28
CA CYS A 315 1.54 18.50 33.03
C CYS A 315 2.48 17.34 32.61
N GLU A 316 1.94 16.14 32.58
CA GLU A 316 2.63 14.98 32.02
C GLU A 316 2.48 14.92 30.49
N VAL A 317 3.37 14.17 29.82
CA VAL A 317 3.34 13.97 28.36
C VAL A 317 1.99 13.41 27.88
N ALA A 318 1.39 12.49 28.64
CA ALA A 318 0.08 11.93 28.32
C ALA A 318 -1.05 12.97 28.34
N GLU A 319 -0.97 13.96 29.23
CA GLU A 319 -1.92 15.08 29.27
C GLU A 319 -1.65 16.08 28.15
N LEU A 320 -0.39 16.36 27.85
CA LEU A 320 -0.01 17.24 26.73
C LEU A 320 -0.54 16.71 25.39
N ILE A 321 -0.55 15.39 25.21
CA ILE A 321 -1.13 14.72 24.04
C ILE A 321 -2.64 14.90 23.96
N LYS A 322 -3.36 14.87 25.08
CA LYS A 322 -4.82 14.93 25.13
C LYS A 322 -5.38 16.36 25.07
N ASP A 323 -4.65 17.33 25.61
CA ASP A 323 -5.12 18.71 25.78
C ASP A 323 -4.58 19.64 24.70
N GLU A 324 -5.44 19.99 23.73
CA GLU A 324 -5.10 20.92 22.65
C GLU A 324 -4.74 22.32 23.16
N ASN A 325 -5.38 22.81 24.22
CA ASN A 325 -5.09 24.14 24.76
C ASN A 325 -3.69 24.22 25.36
N LYS A 326 -3.26 23.16 26.05
CA LYS A 326 -1.89 23.07 26.56
C LYS A 326 -0.87 23.09 25.42
N ARG A 327 -1.11 22.35 24.35
CA ARG A 327 -0.22 22.35 23.16
C ARG A 327 -0.14 23.72 22.48
N LYS A 328 -1.28 24.40 22.30
CA LYS A 328 -1.31 25.74 21.68
C LYS A 328 -0.58 26.82 22.49
N ASN A 329 -0.46 26.64 23.80
CA ASN A 329 0.23 27.58 24.67
C ASN A 329 1.75 27.38 24.71
N ILE A 330 2.30 26.38 24.01
CA ILE A 330 3.74 26.15 23.95
C ILE A 330 4.42 27.23 23.10
N ASP A 331 5.32 27.99 23.71
CA ASP A 331 6.19 28.90 22.96
C ASP A 331 7.38 28.13 22.36
N LEU A 332 7.25 27.72 21.10
CA LEU A 332 8.25 26.90 20.39
C LEU A 332 9.62 27.56 20.32
N LYS A 333 9.69 28.90 20.32
CA LYS A 333 10.97 29.63 20.25
C LYS A 333 11.89 29.34 21.42
N ARG A 334 11.34 28.93 22.57
CA ARG A 334 12.12 28.55 23.76
C ARG A 334 12.91 27.26 23.65
N TYR A 335 12.54 26.43 22.66
CA TYR A 335 13.10 25.09 22.46
C TYR A 335 14.00 25.00 21.22
N LEU A 336 14.22 26.13 20.55
CA LEU A 336 15.18 26.22 19.45
C LEU A 336 16.62 26.02 20.00
N SER A 337 17.39 25.23 19.29
CA SER A 337 18.80 24.99 19.54
C SER A 337 19.53 24.67 18.23
N ASP A 338 20.85 24.56 18.29
CA ASP A 338 21.66 24.20 17.11
C ASP A 338 21.22 22.85 16.49
N ASP A 339 20.71 21.93 17.33
CA ASP A 339 20.25 20.60 16.91
C ASP A 339 18.74 20.48 16.67
N VAL A 340 17.94 21.50 16.99
CA VAL A 340 16.48 21.50 16.92
C VAL A 340 15.98 22.78 16.26
N GLY A 341 15.67 22.68 14.98
CA GLY A 341 15.08 23.78 14.21
C GLY A 341 13.56 23.87 14.34
N GLU A 342 13.00 24.99 13.86
CA GLU A 342 11.55 25.23 13.83
C GLU A 342 10.76 24.12 13.10
N PRO A 343 11.21 23.56 11.94
CA PRO A 343 10.50 22.46 11.30
C PRO A 343 10.36 21.23 12.21
N THR A 344 11.43 20.84 12.91
CA THR A 344 11.42 19.70 13.84
C THR A 344 10.43 19.92 15.00
N LEU A 345 10.34 21.14 15.53
CA LEU A 345 9.39 21.46 16.59
C LEU A 345 7.95 21.39 16.10
N ASN A 346 7.68 21.90 14.91
CA ASN A 346 6.36 21.82 14.29
C ASN A 346 5.94 20.35 14.04
N ASP A 347 6.85 19.53 13.52
CA ASP A 347 6.60 18.09 13.32
C ASP A 347 6.28 17.39 14.65
N ILE A 348 7.02 17.70 15.73
CA ILE A 348 6.75 17.15 17.06
C ILE A 348 5.34 17.57 17.54
N ILE A 349 4.97 18.82 17.41
CA ILE A 349 3.63 19.29 17.82
C ILE A 349 2.52 18.62 17.02
N GLN A 350 2.69 18.52 15.71
CA GLN A 350 1.73 17.81 14.84
C GLN A 350 1.59 16.34 15.23
N GLU A 351 2.70 15.68 15.55
CA GLU A 351 2.67 14.31 16.01
C GLU A 351 2.00 14.16 17.38
N LEU A 352 2.20 15.11 18.30
CA LEU A 352 1.53 15.12 19.61
C LEU A 352 0.02 15.37 19.51
N GLU A 353 -0.48 16.00 18.44
CA GLU A 353 -1.90 16.16 18.20
C GLU A 353 -2.61 14.81 17.97
N LYS A 354 -1.97 13.93 17.24
CA LYS A 354 -2.51 12.59 16.89
C LYS A 354 -1.37 11.58 16.83
N PRO A 355 -0.85 11.12 17.99
CA PRO A 355 0.27 10.21 18.03
C PRO A 355 0.01 8.91 17.27
N GLY A 356 0.97 8.50 16.46
CA GLY A 356 0.88 7.28 15.69
C GLY A 356 -0.26 7.28 14.67
N ARG A 357 -0.68 8.45 14.20
CA ARG A 357 -1.71 8.56 13.17
C ARG A 357 -1.25 7.84 11.91
N ASP A 358 -2.07 6.91 11.45
CA ASP A 358 -1.92 6.34 10.12
C ASP A 358 -2.24 7.43 9.08
N PRO A 359 -1.30 7.78 8.17
CA PRO A 359 -1.54 8.80 7.15
C PRO A 359 -2.51 8.32 6.06
N ARG A 360 -2.82 7.03 6.01
CA ARG A 360 -3.78 6.49 5.07
C ARG A 360 -5.19 7.00 5.41
N ASN A 361 -5.99 7.22 4.38
CA ASN A 361 -7.38 7.64 4.56
C ASN A 361 -8.15 6.61 5.40
N VAL A 362 -9.20 7.07 6.07
CA VAL A 362 -10.16 6.16 6.71
C VAL A 362 -10.84 5.35 5.62
N PHE A 363 -11.03 4.05 5.85
CA PHE A 363 -11.77 3.19 4.94
C PHE A 363 -13.20 3.73 4.82
N ASP A 364 -13.48 4.34 3.68
CA ASP A 364 -14.81 4.84 3.33
C ASP A 364 -15.18 4.30 1.94
N ARG A 365 -16.33 3.65 1.86
CA ARG A 365 -16.79 3.08 0.61
C ARG A 365 -17.47 4.15 -0.22
N ILE A 366 -16.93 4.44 -1.38
CA ILE A 366 -17.65 5.21 -2.39
C ILE A 366 -18.78 4.33 -2.93
N LYS A 367 -20.02 4.77 -2.69
CA LYS A 367 -21.18 4.11 -3.25
C LYS A 367 -21.33 4.56 -4.69
N PHE A 368 -21.13 3.66 -5.62
CA PHE A 368 -21.48 3.86 -7.02
C PHE A 368 -23.01 3.88 -7.19
N ASP A 369 -23.46 4.52 -8.27
CA ASP A 369 -24.87 4.51 -8.61
C ASP A 369 -25.31 3.11 -9.06
N GLU A 370 -26.12 2.42 -8.26
CA GLU A 370 -26.59 1.06 -8.50
C GLU A 370 -27.46 0.95 -9.76
N THR A 371 -27.95 2.06 -10.29
CA THR A 371 -28.80 2.10 -11.50
C THR A 371 -27.97 2.00 -12.78
N ILE A 372 -26.67 2.30 -12.72
CA ILE A 372 -25.77 2.32 -13.88
C ILE A 372 -24.82 1.13 -13.80
N LYS A 373 -25.02 0.17 -14.71
CA LYS A 373 -24.26 -1.08 -14.77
C LYS A 373 -23.47 -1.27 -16.06
N THR A 374 -23.83 -0.52 -17.10
CA THR A 374 -23.19 -0.60 -18.42
C THR A 374 -22.97 0.79 -19.00
N ILE A 375 -21.97 0.90 -19.88
CA ILE A 375 -21.65 2.16 -20.58
C ILE A 375 -22.86 2.72 -21.33
N ASP A 376 -23.69 1.87 -21.93
CA ASP A 376 -24.86 2.29 -22.71
C ASP A 376 -25.92 3.05 -21.88
N GLN A 377 -25.85 2.94 -20.55
CA GLN A 377 -26.75 3.64 -19.62
C GLN A 377 -26.27 5.05 -19.28
N LEU A 378 -25.03 5.38 -19.64
CA LEU A 378 -24.46 6.71 -19.40
C LEU A 378 -25.08 7.73 -20.35
N LYS A 379 -25.42 8.89 -19.82
CA LYS A 379 -25.92 10.02 -20.57
C LYS A 379 -25.13 11.29 -20.24
N PRO A 380 -24.88 12.14 -21.23
CA PRO A 380 -24.26 13.44 -20.97
C PRO A 380 -25.02 14.24 -19.90
N GLY A 381 -24.28 14.83 -18.97
CA GLY A 381 -24.83 15.60 -17.85
C GLY A 381 -25.14 14.80 -16.58
N MET A 382 -24.87 13.50 -16.53
CA MET A 382 -24.96 12.73 -15.29
C MET A 382 -23.81 13.09 -14.34
N ASN A 383 -24.12 13.25 -13.05
CA ASN A 383 -23.14 13.37 -11.98
C ASN A 383 -23.00 12.02 -11.28
N LEU A 384 -21.81 11.44 -11.34
CA LEU A 384 -21.53 10.11 -10.81
C LEU A 384 -20.38 10.16 -9.81
N ASN A 385 -20.49 9.39 -8.74
CA ASN A 385 -19.35 9.14 -7.87
C ASN A 385 -18.33 8.26 -8.59
N SER A 386 -17.07 8.61 -8.50
CA SER A 386 -16.00 7.87 -9.14
C SER A 386 -14.79 7.70 -8.22
N ILE A 387 -14.01 6.65 -8.48
CA ILE A 387 -12.72 6.42 -7.83
C ILE A 387 -11.64 6.60 -8.89
N VAL A 388 -10.64 7.42 -8.62
CA VAL A 388 -9.47 7.53 -9.49
C VAL A 388 -8.66 6.24 -9.39
N THR A 389 -8.54 5.55 -10.52
CA THR A 389 -7.82 4.28 -10.60
C THR A 389 -6.40 4.44 -11.11
N ASN A 390 -6.16 5.46 -11.94
CA ASN A 390 -4.84 5.77 -12.47
C ASN A 390 -4.78 7.24 -12.92
N VAL A 391 -3.60 7.85 -12.75
CA VAL A 391 -3.33 9.21 -13.23
C VAL A 391 -2.22 9.12 -14.29
N THR A 392 -2.47 9.72 -15.45
CA THR A 392 -1.52 9.76 -16.57
C THR A 392 -1.39 11.20 -17.08
N GLN A 393 -0.45 11.47 -17.98
CA GLN A 393 -0.32 12.78 -18.61
C GLN A 393 -1.56 13.21 -19.42
N LEU A 394 -2.37 12.24 -19.87
CA LEU A 394 -3.61 12.49 -20.61
C LEU A 394 -4.78 12.90 -19.70
N GLY A 395 -4.70 12.58 -18.41
CA GLY A 395 -5.78 12.82 -17.44
C GLY A 395 -5.88 11.72 -16.40
N ALA A 396 -6.99 11.69 -15.69
CA ALA A 396 -7.30 10.71 -14.65
C ALA A 396 -8.23 9.61 -15.18
N PHE A 397 -7.85 8.37 -15.04
CA PHE A 397 -8.75 7.23 -15.25
C PHE A 397 -9.59 7.03 -14.00
N VAL A 398 -10.90 6.88 -14.20
CA VAL A 398 -11.86 6.80 -13.10
C VAL A 398 -12.73 5.56 -13.26
N ASP A 399 -12.92 4.83 -12.17
CA ASP A 399 -13.93 3.80 -12.05
C ASP A 399 -15.22 4.44 -11.53
N ILE A 400 -16.29 4.27 -12.27
CA ILE A 400 -17.64 4.76 -11.97
C ILE A 400 -18.62 3.61 -11.66
N GLY A 401 -18.09 2.41 -11.44
CA GLY A 401 -18.89 1.19 -11.17
C GLY A 401 -19.39 0.47 -12.41
N VAL A 402 -18.96 0.87 -13.63
CA VAL A 402 -19.24 0.15 -14.88
C VAL A 402 -18.02 -0.68 -15.33
N ASN A 403 -18.21 -1.47 -16.41
CA ASN A 403 -17.23 -2.43 -16.88
C ASN A 403 -15.92 -1.86 -17.40
N GLU A 404 -15.85 -0.59 -17.68
CA GLU A 404 -14.71 0.09 -18.27
C GLU A 404 -14.43 1.38 -17.49
N ASN A 405 -13.15 1.70 -17.33
CA ASN A 405 -12.77 2.95 -16.69
C ASN A 405 -13.03 4.11 -17.64
N GLY A 406 -13.61 5.19 -17.11
CA GLY A 406 -13.71 6.45 -17.79
C GLY A 406 -12.38 7.20 -17.78
N LEU A 407 -12.14 8.07 -18.74
CA LEU A 407 -11.04 9.02 -18.75
C LEU A 407 -11.58 10.44 -18.55
N VAL A 408 -11.17 11.09 -17.48
CA VAL A 408 -11.30 12.53 -17.32
C VAL A 408 -10.05 13.16 -17.93
N HIS A 409 -10.20 13.77 -19.12
CA HIS A 409 -9.07 14.37 -19.81
C HIS A 409 -8.49 15.54 -19.00
N VAL A 410 -7.19 15.81 -19.14
CA VAL A 410 -6.49 16.86 -18.40
C VAL A 410 -7.15 18.24 -18.52
N SER A 411 -7.78 18.56 -19.66
CA SER A 411 -8.53 19.80 -19.87
C SER A 411 -9.78 19.95 -19.01
N GLU A 412 -10.31 18.84 -18.49
CA GLU A 412 -11.57 18.77 -17.73
C GLU A 412 -11.35 18.57 -16.24
N LEU A 413 -10.09 18.45 -15.80
CA LEU A 413 -9.75 18.23 -14.39
C LEU A 413 -9.79 19.52 -13.55
N SER A 414 -9.65 20.67 -14.19
CA SER A 414 -9.63 21.97 -13.50
C SER A 414 -10.07 23.10 -14.41
N ASP A 415 -10.69 24.14 -13.83
CA ASP A 415 -11.00 25.42 -14.49
C ASP A 415 -9.74 26.26 -14.75
N ARG A 416 -8.57 25.84 -14.25
CA ARG A 416 -7.27 26.50 -14.44
C ARG A 416 -6.35 25.61 -15.25
N PHE A 417 -5.43 26.23 -16.00
CA PHE A 417 -4.38 25.50 -16.69
C PHE A 417 -3.51 24.76 -15.66
N ILE A 418 -3.38 23.44 -15.81
CA ILE A 418 -2.55 22.56 -14.97
C ILE A 418 -1.46 21.94 -15.84
N LEU A 419 -0.25 21.80 -15.28
CA LEU A 419 0.88 21.18 -15.96
C LEU A 419 0.85 19.65 -15.84
N SER A 420 0.35 19.16 -14.72
CA SER A 420 0.21 17.73 -14.47
C SER A 420 -1.15 17.41 -13.84
N PRO A 421 -1.85 16.37 -14.31
CA PRO A 421 -3.07 15.88 -13.65
C PRO A 421 -2.87 15.57 -12.17
N SER A 422 -1.68 15.14 -11.75
CA SER A 422 -1.33 14.86 -10.34
C SER A 422 -1.33 16.10 -9.43
N ASP A 423 -1.46 17.31 -9.99
CA ASP A 423 -1.54 18.55 -9.19
C ASP A 423 -2.97 18.79 -8.67
N VAL A 424 -3.93 18.04 -9.19
CA VAL A 424 -5.38 18.26 -8.92
C VAL A 424 -6.05 16.99 -8.36
N VAL A 425 -5.53 15.82 -8.73
CA VAL A 425 -6.14 14.52 -8.41
C VAL A 425 -5.23 13.66 -7.56
#